data_c977b43ac593daaee70ad07899c94134
#
_entry.id   c977b43ac593daaee70ad07899c94134
#
_cell.length_a   1.000
_cell.length_b   1.000
_cell.length_c   1.000
_cell.angle_alpha   90.00
_cell.angle_beta   90.00
_cell.angle_gamma   90.00
#
_symmetry.space_group_name_H-M   'P 1'
#
loop_
_entity.id
_entity.type
_entity.pdbx_description
1 polymer ?
#
loop_
_entity_poly.entity_id
_entity_poly.type
_entity_poly.pdbx_seq_one_letter_code
_entity_poly.pdbx_strand_id
1 'polypeptide(L)'
;MVAIGPAYAQEPSVPTPVPIAVADSSDNLAPTASVPWNPPRAVHTHEPWEQAINAPLTLVSLPIKALGALSEAGLLRVQEEHQIPRLQYSLAVTARSGIIVGVGGIEDGSGLGGAVRFTPPRTHGWVRGSLAGTLRHYHRGIAEVGPRWLVASYVHDWRPEESFYGIGPDAAESDASDFALQAERIGLRLALSRGKRWPRELEAWVGERRSVLRPGKASDRPSVEDVFPSTSATLDVPQIYRMAGVRVALDTRTGRPHWSRGWRLEAQAEDFGTVNGDGLVFDGENDSPGFRRYSLAGQVGWSFMRDPRTLRLIARVVDIQPRDASRPPLLNDLSRLGGGAGLGAFEPGRFHDLDLLLVKFAYIFPLVEYGELEISTDIGAVSGDVWNTTRIDQLERTYSVILRPRSHRAPLGSIGVSWGREGARVRMSLGGVE
;
A
#
# COMPACT_ATOMS: atom_id res chain seq x y z
N MET A 1 5.09 8.07 13.36
CA MET A 1 5.78 7.80 12.11
C MET A 1 4.91 6.86 11.33
N VAL A 2 4.35 7.32 10.23
CA VAL A 2 3.89 6.40 9.23
C VAL A 2 5.11 5.61 8.85
N ALA A 3 5.05 4.28 8.91
CA ALA A 3 6.10 3.47 8.36
C ALA A 3 6.28 3.93 6.92
N ILE A 4 7.33 4.69 6.66
CA ILE A 4 7.77 4.93 5.30
C ILE A 4 8.53 3.66 4.94
N GLY A 5 7.77 2.60 4.74
CA GLY A 5 8.16 1.61 3.79
C GLY A 5 8.29 2.33 2.44
N PRO A 6 9.02 1.80 1.49
CA PRO A 6 8.99 2.35 0.15
C PRO A 6 7.53 2.62 -0.16
N ALA A 7 7.22 3.85 -0.59
CA ALA A 7 5.86 4.22 -0.90
C ALA A 7 5.41 3.32 -2.04
N TYR A 8 4.94 2.14 -1.70
CA TYR A 8 4.26 1.30 -2.64
C TYR A 8 3.15 2.14 -3.25
N ALA A 9 2.80 1.86 -4.47
CA ALA A 9 1.53 2.26 -5.02
C ALA A 9 0.43 1.53 -4.23
N GLN A 10 0.49 1.66 -2.90
CA GLN A 10 -0.67 1.45 -2.08
C GLN A 10 -1.70 2.41 -2.61
N GLU A 11 -2.83 1.91 -2.95
CA GLU A 11 -3.99 2.76 -3.04
C GLU A 11 -3.93 3.66 -1.82
N PRO A 12 -4.04 4.97 -2.01
CA PRO A 12 -3.79 5.93 -0.95
C PRO A 12 -4.50 5.48 0.31
N SER A 13 -3.75 5.39 1.39
CA SER A 13 -4.25 5.06 2.70
C SER A 13 -5.58 5.75 2.91
N VAL A 14 -6.60 4.97 3.19
CA VAL A 14 -7.93 5.47 3.60
C VAL A 14 -7.67 6.50 4.69
N PRO A 15 -8.17 7.73 4.55
CA PRO A 15 -8.00 8.72 5.60
C PRO A 15 -8.46 8.09 6.89
N THR A 16 -7.62 8.12 7.91
CA THR A 16 -7.95 7.67 9.27
C THR A 16 -9.32 8.22 9.61
N PRO A 17 -10.31 7.42 9.96
CA PRO A 17 -11.66 7.92 10.21
C PRO A 17 -11.56 9.04 11.24
N VAL A 18 -12.03 10.21 10.86
CA VAL A 18 -12.18 11.34 11.77
C VAL A 18 -13.02 10.83 12.93
N PRO A 19 -12.55 10.89 14.18
CA PRO A 19 -13.37 10.48 15.30
C PRO A 19 -14.61 11.36 15.31
N ILE A 20 -15.76 10.74 15.13
CA ILE A 20 -17.04 11.36 15.48
C ILE A 20 -16.90 11.70 16.96
N ALA A 21 -17.01 12.96 17.30
CA ALA A 21 -17.10 13.41 18.68
C ALA A 21 -18.28 12.65 19.31
N VAL A 22 -17.97 11.69 20.14
CA VAL A 22 -18.99 11.05 20.98
C VAL A 22 -19.35 12.08 22.01
N ALA A 23 -20.50 12.71 21.83
CA ALA A 23 -21.14 13.45 22.92
C ALA A 23 -21.42 12.44 24.03
N ASP A 24 -20.88 12.74 25.21
CA ASP A 24 -21.15 12.04 26.45
C ASP A 24 -22.64 12.23 26.80
N SER A 25 -23.47 11.30 26.37
CA SER A 25 -24.82 11.17 26.90
C SER A 25 -24.99 9.73 27.38
N SER A 26 -24.80 9.58 28.67
CA SER A 26 -25.20 8.40 29.42
C SER A 26 -26.72 8.34 29.56
N ASP A 27 -27.43 8.13 28.47
CA ASP A 27 -28.85 7.83 28.52
C ASP A 27 -29.17 6.61 27.66
N ASN A 28 -29.65 5.59 28.34
CA ASN A 28 -30.44 4.43 27.92
C ASN A 28 -30.59 4.28 26.39
N LEU A 29 -29.61 3.69 25.73
CA LEU A 29 -29.80 3.17 24.39
C LEU A 29 -30.45 1.80 24.49
N ALA A 30 -31.80 1.79 24.46
CA ALA A 30 -32.53 0.67 23.91
C ALA A 30 -31.90 0.31 22.54
N PRO A 31 -31.79 -0.97 22.14
CA PRO A 31 -31.29 -1.36 20.85
C PRO A 31 -32.16 -0.68 19.80
N THR A 32 -31.67 0.41 19.22
CA THR A 32 -32.27 1.02 18.06
C THR A 32 -32.35 -0.06 17.00
N ALA A 33 -33.55 -0.45 16.66
CA ALA A 33 -33.85 -1.35 15.56
C ALA A 33 -33.00 -0.90 14.36
N SER A 34 -32.19 -1.81 13.84
CA SER A 34 -31.39 -1.58 12.65
C SER A 34 -32.36 -1.09 11.57
N VAL A 35 -32.26 0.18 11.21
CA VAL A 35 -32.97 0.70 10.05
C VAL A 35 -32.52 -0.18 8.90
N PRO A 36 -33.41 -0.94 8.26
CA PRO A 36 -33.02 -1.78 7.15
C PRO A 36 -32.43 -0.85 6.09
N TRP A 37 -31.17 -1.10 5.74
CA TRP A 37 -30.53 -0.39 4.64
C TRP A 37 -31.32 -0.68 3.37
N ASN A 38 -32.10 0.29 2.93
CA ASN A 38 -32.75 0.26 1.64
C ASN A 38 -31.78 0.90 0.64
N PRO A 39 -31.11 0.13 -0.21
CA PRO A 39 -30.33 0.71 -1.29
C PRO A 39 -31.28 1.56 -2.14
N PRO A 40 -30.86 2.75 -2.57
CA PRO A 40 -31.66 3.52 -3.50
C PRO A 40 -31.90 2.65 -4.72
N ARG A 41 -33.15 2.24 -4.93
CA ARG A 41 -33.58 1.57 -6.16
C ARG A 41 -33.33 2.54 -7.30
N ALA A 42 -32.21 2.40 -7.95
CA ALA A 42 -31.93 3.11 -9.17
C ALA A 42 -32.76 2.48 -10.29
N VAL A 43 -33.97 3.00 -10.49
CA VAL A 43 -34.68 2.80 -11.75
C VAL A 43 -33.97 3.69 -12.78
N HIS A 44 -32.92 3.16 -13.39
CA HIS A 44 -32.14 3.87 -14.38
C HIS A 44 -32.67 3.51 -15.77
N THR A 45 -33.35 4.44 -16.40
CA THR A 45 -33.47 4.45 -17.85
C THR A 45 -32.12 4.89 -18.40
N HIS A 46 -31.33 3.94 -18.88
CA HIS A 46 -30.04 4.23 -19.55
C HIS A 46 -30.32 4.98 -20.86
N GLU A 47 -29.61 6.06 -21.10
CA GLU A 47 -29.64 6.72 -22.38
C GLU A 47 -29.09 5.82 -23.50
N PRO A 48 -29.55 5.91 -24.76
CA PRO A 48 -29.17 4.99 -25.84
C PRO A 48 -27.63 4.87 -26.04
N TRP A 49 -26.91 5.97 -25.88
CA TRP A 49 -25.44 5.97 -25.99
C TRP A 49 -24.76 5.25 -24.82
N GLU A 50 -25.34 5.29 -23.61
CA GLU A 50 -24.85 4.53 -22.46
C GLU A 50 -25.04 3.02 -22.70
N GLN A 51 -26.13 2.62 -23.34
CA GLN A 51 -26.38 1.24 -23.73
C GLN A 51 -25.37 0.77 -24.78
N ALA A 52 -25.03 1.61 -25.76
CA ALA A 52 -24.04 1.28 -26.79
C ALA A 52 -22.63 1.06 -26.23
N ILE A 53 -22.20 1.90 -25.29
CA ILE A 53 -20.90 1.71 -24.61
C ILE A 53 -20.92 0.51 -23.67
N ASN A 54 -22.08 0.19 -23.10
CA ASN A 54 -22.24 -0.91 -22.15
C ASN A 54 -22.39 -2.28 -22.81
N ALA A 55 -22.87 -2.36 -24.05
CA ALA A 55 -23.16 -3.60 -24.73
C ALA A 55 -21.97 -4.60 -24.75
N PRO A 56 -20.76 -4.22 -25.16
CA PRO A 56 -19.61 -5.12 -25.13
C PRO A 56 -19.20 -5.50 -23.71
N LEU A 57 -19.27 -4.56 -22.77
CA LEU A 57 -18.94 -4.79 -21.36
C LEU A 57 -19.99 -5.67 -20.66
N THR A 58 -21.25 -5.60 -21.08
CA THR A 58 -22.33 -6.46 -20.58
C THR A 58 -22.11 -7.92 -20.97
N LEU A 59 -21.62 -8.18 -22.17
CA LEU A 59 -21.29 -9.53 -22.65
C LEU A 59 -20.12 -10.14 -21.84
N VAL A 60 -19.05 -9.38 -21.61
CA VAL A 60 -17.90 -9.79 -20.79
C VAL A 60 -18.31 -9.98 -19.32
N SER A 61 -19.31 -9.24 -18.86
CA SER A 61 -19.76 -9.29 -17.45
C SER A 61 -20.77 -10.42 -17.17
N LEU A 62 -21.36 -11.05 -18.18
CA LEU A 62 -22.35 -12.11 -17.99
C LEU A 62 -21.86 -13.27 -17.10
N PRO A 63 -20.69 -13.88 -17.32
CA PRO A 63 -20.19 -14.93 -16.43
C PRO A 63 -19.89 -14.43 -15.02
N ILE A 64 -19.45 -13.20 -14.89
CA ILE A 64 -19.15 -12.58 -13.58
C ILE A 64 -20.44 -12.22 -12.84
N LYS A 65 -21.49 -11.76 -13.55
CA LYS A 65 -22.81 -11.56 -12.98
C LYS A 65 -23.46 -12.85 -12.51
N ALA A 66 -23.26 -13.94 -13.24
CA ALA A 66 -23.72 -15.26 -12.83
C ALA A 66 -23.00 -15.74 -11.55
N LEU A 67 -21.69 -15.56 -11.49
CA LEU A 67 -20.90 -15.83 -10.26
C LEU A 67 -21.33 -14.92 -9.12
N GLY A 68 -21.59 -13.64 -9.38
CA GLY A 68 -22.11 -12.68 -8.42
C GLY A 68 -23.46 -13.10 -7.84
N ALA A 69 -24.41 -13.50 -8.69
CA ALA A 69 -25.71 -14.01 -8.26
C ALA A 69 -25.61 -15.28 -7.40
N LEU A 70 -24.67 -16.19 -7.72
CA LEU A 70 -24.39 -17.37 -6.91
C LEU A 70 -23.78 -17.00 -5.54
N SER A 71 -22.87 -16.03 -5.51
CA SER A 71 -22.29 -15.54 -4.25
C SER A 71 -23.31 -14.76 -3.42
N GLU A 72 -24.21 -14.00 -4.04
CA GLU A 72 -25.29 -13.31 -3.39
C GLU A 72 -26.30 -14.28 -2.76
N ALA A 73 -26.69 -15.32 -3.46
CA ALA A 73 -27.52 -16.41 -2.90
C ALA A 73 -26.82 -17.11 -1.72
N GLY A 74 -25.50 -17.31 -1.79
CA GLY A 74 -24.70 -17.84 -0.70
C GLY A 74 -24.60 -16.88 0.51
N LEU A 75 -24.41 -15.59 0.27
CA LEU A 75 -24.34 -14.55 1.31
C LEU A 75 -25.70 -14.34 1.98
N LEU A 76 -26.80 -14.35 1.22
CA LEU A 76 -28.16 -14.26 1.76
C LEU A 76 -28.46 -15.46 2.68
N ARG A 77 -28.04 -16.66 2.30
CA ARG A 77 -28.19 -17.86 3.15
C ARG A 77 -27.40 -17.76 4.45
N VAL A 78 -26.17 -17.26 4.40
CA VAL A 78 -25.35 -17.01 5.60
C VAL A 78 -25.96 -15.92 6.48
N GLN A 79 -26.61 -14.92 5.88
CA GLN A 79 -27.31 -13.86 6.61
C GLN A 79 -28.60 -14.36 7.27
N GLU A 80 -29.35 -15.23 6.61
CA GLU A 80 -30.58 -15.85 7.14
C GLU A 80 -30.28 -16.78 8.34
N GLU A 81 -29.11 -17.44 8.35
CA GLU A 81 -28.67 -18.33 9.44
C GLU A 81 -28.14 -17.59 10.69
N HIS A 82 -28.25 -16.26 10.77
CA HIS A 82 -27.86 -15.43 11.92
C HIS A 82 -26.38 -15.54 12.34
N GLN A 83 -25.49 -15.98 11.48
CA GLN A 83 -24.06 -16.07 11.79
C GLN A 83 -23.34 -14.71 11.70
N ILE A 84 -23.76 -13.84 10.77
CA ILE A 84 -23.17 -12.52 10.58
C ILE A 84 -23.38 -11.59 11.80
N PRO A 85 -24.55 -11.52 12.45
CA PRO A 85 -24.74 -10.70 13.64
C PRO A 85 -23.78 -11.04 14.78
N ARG A 86 -23.49 -12.32 14.98
CA ARG A 86 -22.55 -12.77 16.04
C ARG A 86 -21.11 -12.32 15.72
N LEU A 87 -20.70 -12.42 14.46
CA LEU A 87 -19.38 -11.96 14.03
C LEU A 87 -19.25 -10.43 14.14
N GLN A 88 -20.27 -9.68 13.74
CA GLN A 88 -20.31 -8.23 13.90
C GLN A 88 -20.29 -7.80 15.36
N TYR A 89 -20.99 -8.53 16.23
CA TYR A 89 -20.99 -8.26 17.67
C TYR A 89 -19.63 -8.50 18.31
N SER A 90 -18.95 -9.61 17.97
CA SER A 90 -17.61 -9.91 18.50
C SER A 90 -16.57 -8.87 18.03
N LEU A 91 -16.62 -8.44 16.77
CA LEU A 91 -15.77 -7.38 16.25
C LEU A 91 -16.06 -6.01 16.91
N ALA A 92 -17.33 -5.72 17.17
CA ALA A 92 -17.72 -4.48 17.86
C ALA A 92 -17.26 -4.45 19.32
N VAL A 93 -17.34 -5.57 20.03
CA VAL A 93 -16.83 -5.70 21.40
C VAL A 93 -15.30 -5.53 21.41
N THR A 94 -14.60 -6.15 20.47
CA THR A 94 -13.15 -6.03 20.35
C THR A 94 -12.74 -4.58 20.03
N ALA A 95 -13.47 -3.91 19.14
CA ALA A 95 -13.21 -2.49 18.82
C ALA A 95 -13.40 -1.56 20.04
N ARG A 96 -14.41 -1.84 20.92
CA ARG A 96 -14.61 -1.09 22.16
C ARG A 96 -13.46 -1.26 23.16
N SER A 97 -12.80 -2.41 23.17
CA SER A 97 -11.61 -2.65 23.99
C SER A 97 -10.35 -1.96 23.45
N GLY A 98 -10.43 -1.34 22.28
CA GLY A 98 -9.29 -0.73 21.60
C GLY A 98 -8.43 -1.73 20.84
N ILE A 99 -8.90 -2.96 20.66
CA ILE A 99 -8.21 -4.00 19.89
C ILE A 99 -8.96 -4.17 18.56
N ILE A 100 -8.22 -4.12 17.46
CA ILE A 100 -8.71 -4.40 16.12
C ILE A 100 -7.88 -5.55 15.56
N VAL A 101 -8.57 -6.60 15.11
CA VAL A 101 -7.93 -7.75 14.46
C VAL A 101 -8.28 -7.72 12.98
N GLY A 102 -7.30 -7.97 12.14
CA GLY A 102 -7.48 -8.03 10.70
C GLY A 102 -6.75 -9.22 10.10
N VAL A 103 -7.16 -9.58 8.90
CA VAL A 103 -6.54 -10.62 8.08
C VAL A 103 -6.08 -9.98 6.77
N GLY A 104 -4.85 -10.25 6.36
CA GLY A 104 -4.27 -9.70 5.14
C GLY A 104 -2.77 -9.94 5.07
N GLY A 105 -2.12 -9.52 3.99
CA GLY A 105 -0.67 -9.50 3.88
C GLY A 105 -0.07 -8.24 4.53
N ILE A 106 1.22 -8.29 4.84
CA ILE A 106 1.99 -7.11 5.28
C ILE A 106 2.41 -6.28 4.07
N GLU A 107 2.81 -6.97 3.02
CA GLU A 107 3.26 -6.41 1.73
C GLU A 107 2.89 -7.35 0.58
N ASP A 108 3.04 -6.86 -0.65
CA ASP A 108 2.88 -7.71 -1.82
C ASP A 108 3.94 -8.83 -1.81
N GLY A 109 3.52 -10.06 -2.03
CA GLY A 109 4.41 -11.23 -1.92
C GLY A 109 4.58 -11.81 -0.51
N SER A 110 4.24 -11.08 0.55
CA SER A 110 4.40 -11.57 1.93
C SER A 110 3.46 -12.73 2.32
N GLY A 111 2.49 -13.04 1.47
CA GLY A 111 1.51 -14.10 1.72
C GLY A 111 0.38 -13.69 2.67
N LEU A 112 -0.46 -14.67 3.00
CA LEU A 112 -1.58 -14.48 3.92
C LEU A 112 -1.07 -14.36 5.35
N GLY A 113 -1.66 -13.44 6.11
CA GLY A 113 -1.31 -13.20 7.50
C GLY A 113 -2.43 -12.59 8.31
N GLY A 114 -2.09 -12.14 9.48
CA GLY A 114 -2.98 -11.43 10.39
C GLY A 114 -2.29 -10.26 11.06
N ALA A 115 -3.08 -9.31 11.52
CA ALA A 115 -2.59 -8.18 12.29
C ALA A 115 -3.51 -7.88 13.47
N VAL A 116 -2.90 -7.39 14.53
CA VAL A 116 -3.60 -6.90 15.71
C VAL A 116 -3.15 -5.47 15.94
N ARG A 117 -4.11 -4.55 15.99
CA ARG A 117 -3.87 -3.16 16.39
C ARG A 117 -4.46 -2.94 17.78
N PHE A 118 -3.71 -2.25 18.59
CA PHE A 118 -4.10 -1.91 19.95
C PHE A 118 -4.03 -0.40 20.17
N THR A 119 -5.14 0.16 20.64
CA THR A 119 -5.25 1.58 21.03
C THR A 119 -6.02 1.64 22.35
N PRO A 120 -5.33 1.68 23.50
CA PRO A 120 -6.00 1.64 24.79
C PRO A 120 -7.01 2.77 24.96
N PRO A 121 -8.27 2.50 25.31
CA PRO A 121 -9.31 3.54 25.40
C PRO A 121 -8.97 4.65 26.40
N ARG A 122 -8.33 4.29 27.52
CA ARG A 122 -7.95 5.22 28.59
C ARG A 122 -6.83 6.19 28.22
N THR A 123 -6.08 5.92 27.18
CA THR A 123 -4.94 6.76 26.75
C THR A 123 -5.34 7.85 25.77
N HIS A 124 -6.62 8.01 25.43
CA HIS A 124 -7.12 8.96 24.44
C HIS A 124 -6.36 8.87 23.09
N GLY A 125 -5.86 7.67 22.76
CA GLY A 125 -5.08 7.43 21.56
C GLY A 125 -3.61 7.90 21.63
N TRP A 126 -3.09 8.21 22.80
CA TRP A 126 -1.67 8.57 23.00
C TRP A 126 -0.73 7.38 22.89
N VAL A 127 -1.22 6.19 23.15
CA VAL A 127 -0.46 4.94 22.99
C VAL A 127 -1.14 4.12 21.93
N ARG A 128 -0.40 3.67 20.94
CA ARG A 128 -0.87 2.82 19.85
C ARG A 128 0.18 1.76 19.59
N GLY A 129 -0.27 0.57 19.24
CA GLY A 129 0.61 -0.51 18.83
C GLY A 129 -0.04 -1.36 17.75
N SER A 130 0.77 -1.95 16.90
CA SER A 130 0.32 -2.99 15.99
C SER A 130 1.37 -4.07 15.82
N LEU A 131 0.89 -5.30 15.67
CA LEU A 131 1.71 -6.46 15.34
C LEU A 131 1.05 -7.14 14.14
N ALA A 132 1.84 -7.44 13.13
CA ALA A 132 1.40 -8.19 11.96
C ALA A 132 2.37 -9.33 11.69
N GLY A 133 1.83 -10.45 11.20
CA GLY A 133 2.64 -11.61 10.82
C GLY A 133 1.97 -12.39 9.70
N THR A 134 2.76 -13.06 8.87
CA THR A 134 2.29 -13.85 7.73
C THR A 134 2.78 -15.29 7.81
N LEU A 135 2.14 -16.19 7.05
CA LEU A 135 2.55 -17.58 6.93
C LEU A 135 3.93 -17.78 6.29
N ARG A 136 4.42 -16.77 5.55
CA ARG A 136 5.77 -16.73 4.99
C ARG A 136 6.78 -16.11 5.96
N HIS A 137 6.46 -16.03 7.25
CA HIS A 137 7.33 -15.50 8.32
C HIS A 137 7.71 -14.02 8.19
N TYR A 138 6.98 -13.23 7.39
CA TYR A 138 7.08 -11.77 7.48
C TYR A 138 6.44 -11.31 8.77
N HIS A 139 7.08 -10.38 9.46
CA HIS A 139 6.45 -9.75 10.62
C HIS A 139 6.83 -8.28 10.75
N ARG A 140 5.88 -7.51 11.25
CA ARG A 140 6.03 -6.08 11.50
C ARG A 140 5.44 -5.73 12.86
N GLY A 141 6.23 -5.01 13.66
CA GLY A 141 5.81 -4.43 14.93
C GLY A 141 5.91 -2.92 14.88
N ILE A 142 4.88 -2.23 15.37
CA ILE A 142 4.87 -0.77 15.49
C ILE A 142 4.41 -0.42 16.89
N ALA A 143 5.15 0.47 17.56
CA ALA A 143 4.78 1.10 18.81
C ALA A 143 4.84 2.62 18.66
N GLU A 144 3.79 3.30 19.06
CA GLU A 144 3.69 4.75 18.97
C GLU A 144 3.23 5.36 20.29
N VAL A 145 3.83 6.47 20.67
CA VAL A 145 3.48 7.25 21.87
C VAL A 145 3.43 8.73 21.52
N GLY A 146 2.39 9.40 21.98
CA GLY A 146 2.20 10.82 21.82
C GLY A 146 0.87 11.20 21.18
N PRO A 147 0.52 12.49 21.23
CA PRO A 147 -0.67 13.01 20.56
C PRO A 147 -0.50 12.89 19.04
N ARG A 148 -1.61 12.96 18.30
CA ARG A 148 -1.61 12.77 16.84
C ARG A 148 -0.70 13.72 16.06
N TRP A 149 -0.46 14.92 16.62
CA TRP A 149 0.39 15.93 15.99
C TRP A 149 1.88 15.76 16.30
N LEU A 150 2.25 15.01 17.37
CA LEU A 150 3.64 14.71 17.74
C LEU A 150 3.72 13.27 18.26
N VAL A 151 4.37 12.40 17.52
CA VAL A 151 4.42 10.98 17.80
C VAL A 151 5.86 10.50 17.85
N ALA A 152 6.25 9.91 18.96
CA ALA A 152 7.43 9.06 19.03
C ALA A 152 7.04 7.64 18.57
N SER A 153 7.86 7.02 17.76
CA SER A 153 7.56 5.69 17.23
C SER A 153 8.79 4.79 17.15
N TYR A 154 8.55 3.51 17.36
CA TYR A 154 9.47 2.43 17.04
C TYR A 154 8.81 1.49 16.05
N VAL A 155 9.53 1.09 15.02
CA VAL A 155 9.09 0.13 14.00
C VAL A 155 10.16 -0.95 13.87
N HIS A 156 9.72 -2.20 13.95
CA HIS A 156 10.52 -3.37 13.62
C HIS A 156 9.89 -4.09 12.43
N ASP A 157 10.69 -4.46 11.45
CA ASP A 157 10.26 -5.08 10.20
C ASP A 157 11.21 -6.23 9.85
N TRP A 158 10.66 -7.41 9.65
CA TRP A 158 11.37 -8.60 9.21
C TRP A 158 10.76 -9.15 7.94
N ARG A 159 11.58 -9.28 6.90
CA ARG A 159 11.21 -9.73 5.56
C ARG A 159 12.19 -10.80 5.12
N PRO A 160 11.83 -12.07 5.20
CA PRO A 160 12.75 -13.18 4.96
C PRO A 160 13.05 -13.44 3.48
N GLU A 161 12.20 -12.97 2.56
CA GLU A 161 12.22 -13.39 1.15
C GLU A 161 11.95 -12.19 0.23
N GLU A 162 12.88 -11.22 0.20
CA GLU A 162 12.80 -10.07 -0.71
C GLU A 162 13.46 -10.42 -2.05
N SER A 163 12.71 -10.32 -3.14
CA SER A 163 13.22 -10.67 -4.47
C SER A 163 14.18 -9.62 -5.03
N PHE A 164 15.23 -10.08 -5.71
CA PHE A 164 16.18 -9.23 -6.41
C PHE A 164 16.63 -9.89 -7.72
N TYR A 165 16.75 -9.09 -8.78
CA TYR A 165 17.08 -9.55 -10.14
C TYR A 165 18.26 -8.79 -10.75
N GLY A 166 18.93 -7.96 -9.95
CA GLY A 166 19.95 -7.02 -10.42
C GLY A 166 19.44 -5.58 -10.45
N ILE A 167 20.32 -4.70 -10.87
CA ILE A 167 20.08 -3.25 -10.97
C ILE A 167 19.83 -2.88 -12.42
N GLY A 168 18.86 -2.00 -12.65
CA GLY A 168 18.54 -1.45 -13.96
C GLY A 168 17.32 -2.07 -14.63
N PRO A 169 16.88 -1.47 -15.74
CA PRO A 169 15.72 -1.94 -16.50
C PRO A 169 15.95 -3.25 -17.23
N ASP A 170 17.21 -3.58 -17.54
CA ASP A 170 17.61 -4.77 -18.32
C ASP A 170 17.94 -5.98 -17.45
N ALA A 171 17.69 -5.92 -16.13
CA ALA A 171 17.87 -7.04 -15.23
C ALA A 171 17.17 -8.30 -15.76
N ALA A 172 17.88 -9.43 -15.85
CA ALA A 172 17.34 -10.65 -16.44
C ALA A 172 16.43 -11.40 -15.47
N GLU A 173 15.37 -12.03 -15.98
CA GLU A 173 14.49 -12.89 -15.15
C GLU A 173 15.25 -14.13 -14.62
N SER A 174 16.24 -14.62 -15.39
CA SER A 174 17.11 -15.73 -15.00
C SER A 174 17.95 -15.45 -13.75
N ASP A 175 18.19 -14.19 -13.42
CA ASP A 175 19.03 -13.77 -12.31
C ASP A 175 18.23 -13.62 -11.01
N ALA A 176 17.04 -14.23 -10.98
CA ALA A 176 16.17 -14.24 -9.81
C ALA A 176 16.89 -14.76 -8.59
N SER A 177 16.97 -13.94 -7.57
CA SER A 177 17.57 -14.26 -6.27
C SER A 177 16.73 -13.67 -5.15
N ASP A 178 17.04 -14.00 -3.93
CA ASP A 178 16.40 -13.42 -2.76
C ASP A 178 17.40 -12.99 -1.69
N PHE A 179 16.96 -12.11 -0.81
CA PHE A 179 17.66 -11.71 0.41
C PHE A 179 16.66 -11.52 1.54
N ALA A 180 17.14 -11.63 2.77
CA ALA A 180 16.32 -11.27 3.92
C ALA A 180 16.70 -9.87 4.42
N LEU A 181 15.69 -9.12 4.88
CA LEU A 181 15.85 -7.77 5.42
C LEU A 181 15.32 -7.72 6.85
N GLN A 182 16.16 -7.28 7.77
CA GLN A 182 15.77 -6.82 9.09
C GLN A 182 15.92 -5.30 9.15
N ALA A 183 14.84 -4.60 9.45
CA ALA A 183 14.87 -3.14 9.57
C ALA A 183 14.25 -2.69 10.90
N GLU A 184 14.90 -1.76 11.54
CA GLU A 184 14.45 -1.13 12.78
C GLU A 184 14.50 0.39 12.60
N ARG A 185 13.53 1.06 13.16
CA ARG A 185 13.45 2.52 13.07
C ARG A 185 12.90 3.10 14.36
N ILE A 186 13.54 4.14 14.84
CA ILE A 186 13.03 4.97 15.94
C ILE A 186 13.01 6.42 15.50
N GLY A 187 12.02 7.17 15.90
CA GLY A 187 11.97 8.58 15.53
C GLY A 187 10.80 9.35 16.11
N LEU A 188 10.82 10.64 15.83
CA LEU A 188 9.77 11.60 16.15
C LEU A 188 9.14 12.09 14.87
N ARG A 189 7.82 12.17 14.83
CA ARG A 189 7.02 12.71 13.74
C ARG A 189 6.15 13.85 14.23
N LEU A 190 6.23 14.95 13.54
CA LEU A 190 5.29 16.07 13.64
C LEU A 190 4.32 15.99 12.47
N ALA A 191 3.02 15.98 12.74
CA ALA A 191 1.99 15.94 11.72
C ALA A 191 1.00 17.07 11.93
N LEU A 192 0.85 17.92 10.93
CA LEU A 192 -0.09 19.02 10.91
C LEU A 192 -1.11 18.78 9.80
N SER A 193 -2.37 18.69 10.17
CA SER A 193 -3.47 18.58 9.21
C SER A 193 -4.39 19.79 9.37
N ARG A 194 -4.70 20.48 8.29
CA ARG A 194 -5.54 21.67 8.30
C ARG A 194 -6.52 21.68 7.13
N GLY A 195 -7.74 22.05 7.44
CA GLY A 195 -8.78 22.37 6.46
C GLY A 195 -9.80 21.25 6.27
N LYS A 196 -11.09 21.63 6.32
CA LYS A 196 -12.21 20.71 6.06
C LYS A 196 -12.50 20.55 4.56
N ARG A 197 -12.24 21.61 3.79
CA ARG A 197 -12.60 21.67 2.36
C ARG A 197 -11.45 21.25 1.45
N TRP A 198 -10.21 21.46 1.88
CA TRP A 198 -8.99 21.08 1.18
C TRP A 198 -8.02 20.56 2.24
N PRO A 199 -8.07 19.26 2.55
CA PRO A 199 -7.16 18.67 3.50
C PRO A 199 -5.73 18.91 3.03
N ARG A 200 -4.96 19.54 3.89
CA ARG A 200 -3.52 19.77 3.70
C ARG A 200 -2.82 19.05 4.82
N GLU A 201 -1.94 18.18 4.47
CA GLU A 201 -1.13 17.44 5.41
C GLU A 201 0.31 17.90 5.25
N LEU A 202 0.92 18.28 6.35
CA LEU A 202 2.35 18.52 6.45
C LEU A 202 2.88 17.59 7.52
N GLU A 203 3.85 16.77 7.17
CA GLU A 203 4.54 15.93 8.12
C GLU A 203 6.04 16.20 8.04
N ALA A 204 6.69 16.21 9.20
CA ALA A 204 8.13 16.25 9.32
C ALA A 204 8.57 15.17 10.31
N TRP A 205 9.71 14.56 10.08
CA TRP A 205 10.23 13.53 10.97
C TRP A 205 11.73 13.57 11.05
N VAL A 206 12.24 13.10 12.18
CA VAL A 206 13.65 12.84 12.42
C VAL A 206 13.80 11.51 13.17
N GLY A 207 14.90 10.83 12.98
CA GLY A 207 15.14 9.58 13.70
C GLY A 207 16.38 8.83 13.23
N GLU A 208 16.46 7.59 13.66
CA GLU A 208 17.47 6.64 13.22
C GLU A 208 16.81 5.40 12.63
N ARG A 209 17.47 4.84 11.63
CA ARG A 209 17.12 3.56 11.01
C ARG A 209 18.34 2.67 10.99
N ARG A 210 18.17 1.44 11.45
CA ARG A 210 19.10 0.34 11.29
C ARG A 210 18.52 -0.67 10.31
N SER A 211 19.31 -1.10 9.33
CA SER A 211 18.95 -2.17 8.39
C SER A 211 20.06 -3.19 8.33
N VAL A 212 19.71 -4.46 8.27
CA VAL A 212 20.65 -5.57 8.08
C VAL A 212 20.13 -6.42 6.93
N LEU A 213 20.89 -6.51 5.86
CA LEU A 213 20.66 -7.47 4.80
C LEU A 213 21.25 -8.80 5.21
N ARG A 214 20.56 -9.90 4.94
CA ARG A 214 21.01 -11.25 5.24
C ARG A 214 20.83 -12.14 4.02
N PRO A 215 21.54 -13.28 3.95
CA PRO A 215 21.26 -14.30 2.95
C PRO A 215 19.78 -14.62 2.84
N GLY A 216 19.30 -14.84 1.62
CA GLY A 216 17.93 -15.19 1.34
C GLY A 216 17.51 -16.51 1.97
N LYS A 217 16.22 -16.70 2.16
CA LYS A 217 15.64 -17.89 2.80
C LYS A 217 14.61 -18.60 1.94
N ALA A 218 14.37 -18.11 0.72
CA ALA A 218 13.47 -18.76 -0.20
C ALA A 218 14.01 -20.14 -0.62
N SER A 219 13.16 -21.14 -0.62
CA SER A 219 13.55 -22.51 -1.02
C SER A 219 13.58 -22.72 -2.53
N ASP A 220 12.99 -21.82 -3.28
CA ASP A 220 12.80 -21.89 -4.72
C ASP A 220 13.75 -20.98 -5.51
N ARG A 221 14.65 -20.25 -4.83
CA ARG A 221 15.59 -19.30 -5.44
C ARG A 221 16.94 -19.35 -4.73
N PRO A 222 18.04 -19.05 -5.47
CA PRO A 222 19.35 -18.85 -4.88
C PRO A 222 19.37 -17.58 -4.03
N SER A 223 20.26 -17.53 -3.04
CA SER A 223 20.50 -16.34 -2.29
C SER A 223 21.23 -15.27 -3.12
N VAL A 224 21.06 -14.01 -2.76
CA VAL A 224 21.58 -12.88 -3.54
C VAL A 224 23.09 -12.93 -3.75
N GLU A 225 23.86 -13.41 -2.78
CA GLU A 225 25.33 -13.54 -2.87
C GLU A 225 25.76 -14.61 -3.86
N ASP A 226 24.95 -15.62 -4.12
CA ASP A 226 25.24 -16.68 -5.08
C ASP A 226 25.16 -16.18 -6.52
N VAL A 227 24.22 -15.26 -6.79
CA VAL A 227 23.99 -14.67 -8.11
C VAL A 227 24.78 -13.37 -8.30
N PHE A 228 24.88 -12.57 -7.25
CA PHE A 228 25.56 -11.27 -7.24
C PHE A 228 26.65 -11.23 -6.15
N PRO A 229 27.81 -11.84 -6.38
CA PRO A 229 28.89 -11.93 -5.37
C PRO A 229 29.37 -10.58 -4.82
N SER A 230 29.23 -9.50 -5.58
CA SER A 230 29.55 -8.14 -5.12
C SER A 230 28.68 -7.67 -3.95
N THR A 231 27.53 -8.27 -3.72
CA THR A 231 26.64 -7.93 -2.60
C THR A 231 27.08 -8.56 -1.29
N SER A 232 27.92 -9.59 -1.32
CA SER A 232 28.37 -10.34 -0.14
C SER A 232 29.00 -9.45 0.93
N ALA A 233 29.71 -8.40 0.52
CA ALA A 233 30.35 -7.45 1.43
C ALA A 233 29.34 -6.62 2.27
N THR A 234 28.08 -6.57 1.86
CA THR A 234 27.03 -5.80 2.54
C THR A 234 26.08 -6.66 3.38
N LEU A 235 26.20 -8.00 3.25
CA LEU A 235 25.38 -8.92 4.03
C LEU A 235 25.87 -9.01 5.47
N ASP A 236 24.94 -9.16 6.39
CA ASP A 236 25.15 -9.22 7.84
C ASP A 236 25.82 -7.99 8.46
N VAL A 237 26.05 -6.93 7.67
CA VAL A 237 26.61 -5.67 8.13
C VAL A 237 25.47 -4.71 8.48
N PRO A 238 25.32 -4.30 9.74
CA PRO A 238 24.32 -3.32 10.14
C PRO A 238 24.56 -1.97 9.46
N GLN A 239 23.54 -1.44 8.82
CA GLN A 239 23.57 -0.12 8.19
C GLN A 239 22.72 0.84 9.02
N ILE A 240 23.34 1.88 9.55
CA ILE A 240 22.69 2.85 10.42
C ILE A 240 22.64 4.20 9.73
N TYR A 241 21.46 4.80 9.66
CA TYR A 241 21.24 6.12 9.09
C TYR A 241 20.56 7.04 10.11
N ARG A 242 21.03 8.25 10.22
CA ARG A 242 20.20 9.35 10.70
C ARG A 242 19.29 9.79 9.58
N MET A 243 18.02 9.83 9.85
CA MET A 243 17.04 10.21 8.84
C MET A 243 16.29 11.47 9.26
N ALA A 244 16.06 12.33 8.29
CA ALA A 244 15.15 13.46 8.40
C ALA A 244 14.30 13.52 7.15
N GLY A 245 13.08 14.03 7.26
CA GLY A 245 12.24 14.16 6.08
C GLY A 245 11.05 15.07 6.30
N VAL A 246 10.47 15.45 5.17
CA VAL A 246 9.26 16.25 5.11
C VAL A 246 8.35 15.69 4.02
N ARG A 247 7.04 15.68 4.29
CA ARG A 247 5.99 15.32 3.34
C ARG A 247 4.92 16.38 3.34
N VAL A 248 4.49 16.76 2.16
CA VAL A 248 3.34 17.63 1.94
C VAL A 248 2.34 16.89 1.08
N ALA A 249 1.09 16.85 1.50
CA ALA A 249 0.02 16.28 0.70
C ALA A 249 -1.16 17.26 0.60
N LEU A 250 -1.70 17.38 -0.60
CA LEU A 250 -2.92 18.11 -0.91
C LEU A 250 -3.94 17.10 -1.43
N ASP A 251 -5.11 17.03 -0.81
CA ASP A 251 -6.14 16.07 -1.15
C ASP A 251 -7.50 16.76 -1.33
N THR A 252 -8.08 16.64 -2.50
CA THR A 252 -9.42 17.17 -2.82
C THR A 252 -10.41 16.06 -3.13
N ARG A 253 -10.00 14.82 -2.95
CA ARG A 253 -10.83 13.67 -3.31
C ARG A 253 -12.09 13.66 -2.48
N THR A 254 -13.19 13.40 -3.16
CA THR A 254 -14.52 13.28 -2.57
C THR A 254 -15.09 11.91 -2.90
N GLY A 255 -15.84 11.36 -1.97
CA GLY A 255 -16.51 10.07 -2.14
C GLY A 255 -15.95 9.02 -1.18
N ARG A 256 -16.21 7.77 -1.50
CA ARG A 256 -15.94 6.58 -0.69
C ARG A 256 -14.53 6.04 -0.93
N PRO A 257 -14.10 4.94 -0.31
CA PRO A 257 -12.74 4.41 -0.40
C PRO A 257 -12.17 4.32 -1.83
N HIS A 258 -13.04 4.03 -2.81
CA HIS A 258 -12.70 4.11 -4.23
C HIS A 258 -13.23 5.41 -4.81
N TRP A 259 -12.73 6.54 -4.26
CA TRP A 259 -13.11 7.88 -4.64
C TRP A 259 -13.29 8.03 -6.16
N SER A 260 -14.34 8.72 -6.52
CA SER A 260 -14.75 8.84 -7.91
C SER A 260 -14.37 10.20 -8.52
N ARG A 261 -14.06 11.21 -7.70
CA ARG A 261 -13.76 12.55 -8.17
C ARG A 261 -12.75 13.27 -7.28
N GLY A 262 -11.88 14.05 -7.93
CA GLY A 262 -10.90 14.89 -7.25
C GLY A 262 -9.46 14.50 -7.59
N TRP A 263 -8.52 15.13 -6.92
CA TRP A 263 -7.10 14.86 -7.10
C TRP A 263 -6.37 14.84 -5.75
N ARG A 264 -5.25 14.16 -5.72
CA ARG A 264 -4.27 14.20 -4.64
C ARG A 264 -2.89 14.43 -5.24
N LEU A 265 -2.13 15.31 -4.61
CA LEU A 265 -0.72 15.54 -4.92
C LEU A 265 0.06 15.36 -3.62
N GLU A 266 1.14 14.62 -3.68
CA GLU A 266 2.02 14.34 -2.56
C GLU A 266 3.46 14.54 -2.99
N ALA A 267 4.22 15.32 -2.23
CA ALA A 267 5.65 15.50 -2.40
C ALA A 267 6.36 15.17 -1.09
N GLN A 268 7.47 14.47 -1.18
CA GLN A 268 8.27 14.03 -0.04
C GLN A 268 9.76 14.21 -0.35
N ALA A 269 10.50 14.69 0.64
CA ALA A 269 11.94 14.75 0.61
C ALA A 269 12.50 14.11 1.88
N GLU A 270 13.49 13.25 1.73
CA GLU A 270 14.14 12.52 2.81
C GLU A 270 15.67 12.65 2.66
N ASP A 271 16.31 12.77 3.79
CA ASP A 271 17.77 12.75 3.91
C ASP A 271 18.20 11.61 4.83
N PHE A 272 19.06 10.74 4.30
CA PHE A 272 19.67 9.63 5.02
C PHE A 272 21.15 9.91 5.17
N GLY A 273 21.52 10.43 6.33
CA GLY A 273 22.90 10.73 6.67
C GLY A 273 23.60 9.52 7.26
N THR A 274 24.88 9.36 6.93
CA THR A 274 25.74 8.38 7.58
C THR A 274 25.92 8.73 9.05
N VAL A 275 26.08 7.70 9.88
CA VAL A 275 26.50 7.84 11.28
C VAL A 275 27.94 7.35 11.39
N ASN A 276 28.86 8.21 11.74
CA ASN A 276 30.24 7.82 12.01
C ASN A 276 30.34 7.41 13.48
N GLY A 277 30.55 6.11 13.74
CA GLY A 277 30.53 5.55 15.09
C GLY A 277 29.12 5.14 15.53
N ASP A 278 28.90 5.09 16.85
CA ASP A 278 27.63 4.69 17.42
C ASP A 278 26.53 5.73 17.12
N GLY A 279 25.33 5.24 16.77
CA GLY A 279 24.12 6.04 16.67
C GLY A 279 23.64 6.53 18.04
N LEU A 280 22.60 7.34 18.08
CA LEU A 280 21.94 7.74 19.32
C LEU A 280 21.24 6.58 20.02
N VAL A 281 20.76 5.61 19.25
CA VAL A 281 19.94 4.48 19.70
C VAL A 281 20.50 3.14 19.25
N PHE A 282 21.05 3.08 18.04
CA PHE A 282 21.61 1.85 17.48
C PHE A 282 23.13 1.91 17.47
N ASP A 283 23.76 0.84 17.97
CA ASP A 283 25.21 0.67 17.95
C ASP A 283 25.65 -0.04 16.67
N GLY A 284 26.81 0.30 16.14
CA GLY A 284 27.46 -0.37 15.01
C GLY A 284 28.50 0.49 14.33
N GLU A 285 29.54 -0.15 13.81
CA GLU A 285 30.44 0.48 12.85
C GLU A 285 29.67 0.70 11.56
N ASN A 286 29.54 1.95 11.16
CA ASN A 286 28.75 2.31 10.01
C ASN A 286 29.57 3.03 8.96
N ASP A 287 29.68 2.41 7.81
CA ASP A 287 30.22 3.01 6.60
C ASP A 287 29.16 3.09 5.49
N SER A 288 27.90 3.22 5.89
CA SER A 288 26.77 3.26 4.95
C SER A 288 26.82 4.52 4.09
N PRO A 289 26.70 4.40 2.79
CA PRO A 289 26.63 5.56 1.91
C PRO A 289 25.34 6.34 2.18
N GLY A 290 25.47 7.61 2.56
CA GLY A 290 24.31 8.49 2.71
C GLY A 290 23.69 8.82 1.37
N PHE A 291 22.38 9.10 1.38
CA PHE A 291 21.66 9.49 0.17
C PHE A 291 20.48 10.41 0.50
N ARG A 292 19.95 11.06 -0.53
CA ARG A 292 18.69 11.80 -0.48
C ARG A 292 17.67 11.12 -1.36
N ARG A 293 16.42 11.14 -0.96
CA ARG A 293 15.31 10.61 -1.74
C ARG A 293 14.25 11.69 -1.90
N TYR A 294 13.85 11.92 -3.11
CA TYR A 294 12.74 12.78 -3.47
C TYR A 294 11.64 11.94 -4.10
N SER A 295 10.41 12.18 -3.72
CA SER A 295 9.28 11.51 -4.37
C SER A 295 8.16 12.50 -4.65
N LEU A 296 7.55 12.35 -5.81
CA LEU A 296 6.36 13.07 -6.22
C LEU A 296 5.32 12.05 -6.68
N ALA A 297 4.14 12.10 -6.09
CA ALA A 297 3.03 11.26 -6.50
C ALA A 297 1.80 12.13 -6.75
N GLY A 298 1.18 11.93 -7.90
CA GLY A 298 -0.05 12.60 -8.31
C GLY A 298 -1.12 11.58 -8.63
N GLN A 299 -2.37 11.93 -8.29
CA GLN A 299 -3.50 11.10 -8.59
C GLN A 299 -4.70 11.98 -8.92
N VAL A 300 -5.39 11.69 -10.01
CA VAL A 300 -6.62 12.37 -10.41
C VAL A 300 -7.68 11.35 -10.77
N GLY A 301 -8.89 11.59 -10.31
CA GLY A 301 -10.08 10.83 -10.65
C GLY A 301 -11.16 11.72 -11.21
N TRP A 302 -11.77 11.26 -12.25
CA TRP A 302 -12.91 11.91 -12.89
C TRP A 302 -14.05 10.92 -13.03
N SER A 303 -15.14 11.22 -12.36
CA SER A 303 -16.36 10.41 -12.39
C SER A 303 -17.34 11.00 -13.38
N PHE A 304 -17.93 10.16 -14.19
CA PHE A 304 -18.93 10.53 -15.19
C PHE A 304 -20.06 9.49 -15.17
N MET A 305 -21.20 9.85 -15.72
CA MET A 305 -22.47 9.11 -15.68
C MET A 305 -23.14 9.06 -14.30
N ARG A 306 -24.42 8.72 -14.29
CA ARG A 306 -25.23 8.59 -13.06
C ARG A 306 -24.77 7.41 -12.19
N ASP A 307 -24.46 6.27 -12.80
CA ASP A 307 -23.70 5.20 -12.18
C ASP A 307 -22.21 5.58 -12.24
N PRO A 308 -21.56 5.90 -11.11
CA PRO A 308 -20.26 6.53 -11.13
C PRO A 308 -19.22 5.60 -11.76
N ARG A 309 -18.87 5.91 -12.99
CA ARG A 309 -17.72 5.34 -13.70
C ARG A 309 -16.58 6.29 -13.54
N THR A 310 -15.42 5.78 -13.20
CA THR A 310 -14.28 6.62 -12.86
C THR A 310 -13.12 6.34 -13.80
N LEU A 311 -12.62 7.37 -14.44
CA LEU A 311 -11.27 7.38 -15.01
C LEU A 311 -10.31 7.85 -13.93
N ARG A 312 -9.23 7.11 -13.75
CA ARG A 312 -8.21 7.41 -12.75
C ARG A 312 -6.83 7.39 -13.40
N LEU A 313 -6.08 8.45 -13.16
CA LEU A 313 -4.67 8.57 -13.53
C LEU A 313 -3.85 8.68 -12.26
N ILE A 314 -2.80 7.88 -12.17
CA ILE A 314 -1.80 7.93 -11.09
C ILE A 314 -0.45 8.10 -11.78
N ALA A 315 0.36 9.03 -11.26
CA ALA A 315 1.75 9.18 -11.68
C ALA A 315 2.63 9.24 -10.45
N ARG A 316 3.79 8.62 -10.52
CA ARG A 316 4.77 8.59 -9.44
C ARG A 316 6.18 8.67 -10.01
N VAL A 317 6.99 9.52 -9.40
CA VAL A 317 8.42 9.64 -9.66
C VAL A 317 9.15 9.54 -8.35
N VAL A 318 10.24 8.82 -8.33
CA VAL A 318 11.20 8.78 -7.21
C VAL A 318 12.57 9.05 -7.80
N ASP A 319 13.34 9.89 -7.15
CA ASP A 319 14.71 10.27 -7.48
C ASP A 319 15.56 10.04 -6.22
N ILE A 320 16.56 9.18 -6.32
CA ILE A 320 17.50 8.87 -5.23
C ILE A 320 18.89 9.37 -5.63
N GLN A 321 19.38 10.33 -4.87
CA GLN A 321 20.67 10.96 -5.09
C GLN A 321 21.69 10.46 -4.04
N PRO A 322 22.62 9.56 -4.42
CA PRO A 322 23.73 9.19 -3.55
C PRO A 322 24.54 10.43 -3.16
N ARG A 323 24.99 10.52 -1.92
CA ARG A 323 25.92 11.59 -1.51
C ARG A 323 27.34 11.37 -2.07
N ASP A 324 27.66 10.13 -2.33
CA ASP A 324 28.89 9.70 -2.99
C ASP A 324 28.51 8.81 -4.19
N ALA A 325 28.77 9.28 -5.39
CA ALA A 325 28.44 8.56 -6.60
C ALA A 325 29.19 7.22 -6.76
N SER A 326 30.34 7.07 -6.10
CA SER A 326 31.10 5.81 -6.10
C SER A 326 30.53 4.76 -5.14
N ARG A 327 29.58 5.15 -4.27
CA ARG A 327 29.00 4.32 -3.23
C ARG A 327 27.46 4.43 -3.26
N PRO A 328 26.80 3.68 -4.14
CA PRO A 328 25.34 3.72 -4.25
C PRO A 328 24.67 3.21 -2.96
N PRO A 329 23.43 3.59 -2.71
CA PRO A 329 22.61 3.04 -1.63
C PRO A 329 22.52 1.52 -1.71
N LEU A 330 22.22 0.88 -0.58
CA LEU A 330 22.04 -0.57 -0.51
C LEU A 330 20.80 -1.03 -1.29
N LEU A 331 20.75 -2.33 -1.59
CA LEU A 331 19.67 -2.96 -2.36
C LEU A 331 18.28 -2.62 -1.81
N ASN A 332 18.11 -2.64 -0.49
CA ASN A 332 16.85 -2.34 0.16
C ASN A 332 16.45 -0.86 0.11
N ASP A 333 17.38 0.02 -0.28
CA ASP A 333 17.15 1.46 -0.38
C ASP A 333 16.85 1.93 -1.80
N LEU A 334 17.09 1.09 -2.80
CA LEU A 334 16.78 1.37 -4.19
C LEU A 334 15.27 1.51 -4.43
N SER A 335 14.91 2.23 -5.47
CA SER A 335 13.55 2.26 -5.98
C SER A 335 13.18 0.90 -6.58
N ARG A 336 11.94 0.47 -6.38
CA ARG A 336 11.47 -0.85 -6.82
C ARG A 336 10.20 -0.76 -7.63
N LEU A 337 10.12 -1.55 -8.71
CA LEU A 337 8.92 -1.80 -9.49
C LEU A 337 8.66 -3.30 -9.64
N GLY A 338 7.42 -3.62 -9.89
CA GLY A 338 6.89 -4.98 -9.99
C GLY A 338 5.85 -5.28 -8.90
N GLY A 339 4.91 -6.13 -9.19
CA GLY A 339 3.84 -6.51 -8.28
C GLY A 339 2.92 -5.34 -7.89
N GLY A 340 2.62 -5.20 -6.62
CA GLY A 340 1.76 -4.16 -6.07
C GLY A 340 2.33 -2.75 -6.16
N ALA A 341 3.66 -2.63 -6.24
CA ALA A 341 4.32 -1.32 -6.41
C ALA A 341 4.05 -0.66 -7.77
N GLY A 342 3.43 -1.36 -8.69
CA GLY A 342 3.16 -1.02 -10.08
C GLY A 342 3.72 -2.10 -11.00
N LEU A 343 3.26 -2.16 -12.24
CA LEU A 343 3.60 -3.23 -13.19
C LEU A 343 3.16 -4.61 -12.69
N GLY A 344 1.87 -4.77 -12.47
CA GLY A 344 1.26 -5.93 -11.81
C GLY A 344 1.49 -7.30 -12.46
N ALA A 345 1.96 -7.37 -13.72
CA ALA A 345 2.31 -8.62 -14.37
C ALA A 345 3.69 -9.16 -14.00
N PHE A 346 4.52 -8.32 -13.39
CA PHE A 346 5.85 -8.67 -12.94
C PHE A 346 5.87 -9.09 -11.48
N GLU A 347 6.89 -9.81 -11.05
CA GLU A 347 7.08 -10.15 -9.65
C GLU A 347 7.32 -8.92 -8.77
N PRO A 348 6.97 -8.99 -7.48
CA PRO A 348 7.33 -7.94 -6.54
C PRO A 348 8.85 -7.72 -6.54
N GLY A 349 9.28 -6.46 -6.70
CA GLY A 349 10.70 -6.15 -6.76
C GLY A 349 11.44 -6.67 -7.99
N ARG A 350 10.75 -6.84 -9.13
CA ARG A 350 11.36 -7.31 -10.38
C ARG A 350 12.42 -6.35 -10.93
N PHE A 351 12.24 -5.06 -10.72
CA PHE A 351 13.14 -4.02 -11.17
C PHE A 351 13.60 -3.16 -10.00
N HIS A 352 14.91 -2.92 -9.92
CA HIS A 352 15.54 -2.07 -8.91
C HIS A 352 16.50 -1.09 -9.56
N ASP A 353 16.44 0.18 -9.19
CA ASP A 353 17.45 1.18 -9.53
C ASP A 353 17.32 2.40 -8.61
N LEU A 354 18.14 3.44 -8.83
CA LEU A 354 18.04 4.67 -8.05
C LEU A 354 16.70 5.35 -8.25
N ASP A 355 16.28 5.53 -9.49
CA ASP A 355 15.10 6.29 -9.85
C ASP A 355 13.96 5.41 -10.35
N LEU A 356 12.74 5.96 -10.28
CA LEU A 356 11.53 5.28 -10.69
C LEU A 356 10.57 6.26 -11.36
N LEU A 357 10.00 5.84 -12.47
CA LEU A 357 8.85 6.45 -13.11
C LEU A 357 7.72 5.42 -13.22
N LEU A 358 6.51 5.78 -12.79
CA LEU A 358 5.32 4.95 -12.95
C LEU A 358 4.13 5.82 -13.32
N VAL A 359 3.40 5.41 -14.34
CA VAL A 359 2.10 5.98 -14.70
C VAL A 359 1.09 4.84 -14.80
N LYS A 360 -0.02 4.97 -14.09
CA LYS A 360 -1.14 4.04 -14.15
C LYS A 360 -2.37 4.77 -14.66
N PHE A 361 -3.02 4.19 -15.64
CA PHE A 361 -4.32 4.63 -16.15
C PHE A 361 -5.35 3.55 -15.87
N ALA A 362 -6.46 3.89 -15.23
CA ALA A 362 -7.47 2.94 -14.85
C ALA A 362 -8.88 3.44 -15.18
N TYR A 363 -9.73 2.52 -15.63
CA TYR A 363 -11.15 2.68 -15.78
C TYR A 363 -11.87 1.75 -14.81
N ILE A 364 -12.66 2.35 -13.92
CA ILE A 364 -13.38 1.64 -12.87
C ILE A 364 -14.87 1.81 -13.12
N PHE A 365 -15.60 0.70 -13.12
CA PHE A 365 -17.03 0.73 -13.28
C PHE A 365 -17.73 -0.28 -12.36
N PRO A 366 -18.95 0.03 -11.90
CA PRO A 366 -19.76 -0.90 -11.14
C PRO A 366 -20.18 -2.07 -12.02
N LEU A 367 -19.90 -3.28 -11.56
CA LEU A 367 -20.28 -4.50 -12.26
C LEU A 367 -21.62 -5.04 -11.75
N VAL A 368 -21.74 -5.05 -10.43
CA VAL A 368 -22.94 -5.42 -9.67
C VAL A 368 -23.11 -4.46 -8.49
N GLU A 369 -24.19 -4.55 -7.74
CA GLU A 369 -24.46 -3.66 -6.61
C GLU A 369 -23.31 -3.61 -5.59
N TYR A 370 -22.67 -4.75 -5.35
CA TYR A 370 -21.60 -4.94 -4.34
C TYR A 370 -20.20 -5.14 -4.94
N GLY A 371 -20.04 -5.02 -6.24
CA GLY A 371 -18.79 -5.27 -6.94
C GLY A 371 -18.46 -4.23 -7.98
N GLU A 372 -17.18 -3.94 -8.14
CA GLU A 372 -16.65 -3.09 -9.20
C GLU A 372 -15.52 -3.78 -9.95
N LEU A 373 -15.38 -3.45 -11.21
CA LEU A 373 -14.31 -3.90 -12.08
C LEU A 373 -13.40 -2.73 -12.42
N GLU A 374 -12.10 -2.94 -12.25
CA GLU A 374 -11.07 -2.04 -12.74
C GLU A 374 -10.38 -2.66 -13.94
N ILE A 375 -10.29 -1.92 -15.02
CA ILE A 375 -9.42 -2.23 -16.16
C ILE A 375 -8.33 -1.17 -16.15
N SER A 376 -7.07 -1.58 -16.13
CA SER A 376 -5.97 -0.64 -16.03
C SER A 376 -4.76 -1.02 -16.88
N THR A 377 -3.96 -0.02 -17.19
CA THR A 377 -2.62 -0.18 -17.74
C THR A 377 -1.63 0.57 -16.87
N ASP A 378 -0.52 -0.08 -16.54
CA ASP A 378 0.60 0.51 -15.85
C ASP A 378 1.76 0.60 -16.85
N ILE A 379 2.45 1.73 -16.84
CA ILE A 379 3.65 1.99 -17.65
C ILE A 379 4.71 2.52 -16.71
N GLY A 380 5.88 1.92 -16.68
CA GLY A 380 6.92 2.34 -15.75
C GLY A 380 8.31 1.86 -16.13
N ALA A 381 9.30 2.46 -15.53
CA ALA A 381 10.69 2.08 -15.60
C ALA A 381 11.42 2.43 -14.31
N VAL A 382 12.54 1.76 -14.08
CA VAL A 382 13.59 2.19 -13.17
C VAL A 382 14.83 2.57 -13.98
N SER A 383 15.63 3.47 -13.46
CA SER A 383 16.90 3.87 -14.10
C SER A 383 17.83 4.55 -13.11
N GLY A 384 19.11 4.65 -13.46
CA GLY A 384 20.08 5.42 -12.66
C GLY A 384 19.84 6.93 -12.68
N ASP A 385 19.13 7.44 -13.70
CA ASP A 385 18.73 8.85 -13.85
C ASP A 385 17.48 8.90 -14.75
N VAL A 386 16.31 9.04 -14.12
CA VAL A 386 15.02 8.98 -14.83
C VAL A 386 14.85 10.12 -15.84
N TRP A 387 15.50 11.24 -15.61
CA TRP A 387 15.34 12.43 -16.45
C TRP A 387 16.20 12.41 -17.72
N ASN A 388 17.39 11.78 -17.63
CA ASN A 388 18.38 11.83 -18.70
C ASN A 388 18.57 10.48 -19.42
N THR A 389 18.33 9.35 -18.73
CA THR A 389 18.66 8.03 -19.26
C THR A 389 17.46 7.17 -19.62
N THR A 390 16.25 7.49 -19.13
CA THR A 390 15.06 6.70 -19.45
C THR A 390 14.67 6.83 -20.91
N ARG A 391 14.60 5.69 -21.61
CA ARG A 391 14.17 5.61 -23.00
C ARG A 391 12.75 5.03 -23.08
N ILE A 392 12.03 5.36 -24.13
CA ILE A 392 10.66 4.88 -24.35
C ILE A 392 10.62 3.34 -24.53
N ASP A 393 11.68 2.76 -25.10
CA ASP A 393 11.85 1.32 -25.30
C ASP A 393 12.12 0.54 -23.99
N GLN A 394 12.57 1.22 -22.95
CA GLN A 394 12.77 0.67 -21.61
C GLN A 394 11.51 0.72 -20.73
N LEU A 395 10.43 1.34 -21.22
CA LEU A 395 9.19 1.43 -20.50
C LEU A 395 8.44 0.08 -20.53
N GLU A 396 8.37 -0.58 -19.39
CA GLU A 396 7.58 -1.78 -19.22
C GLU A 396 6.10 -1.44 -19.12
N ARG A 397 5.28 -2.36 -19.62
CA ARG A 397 3.83 -2.17 -19.67
C ARG A 397 3.12 -3.40 -19.12
N THR A 398 2.09 -3.15 -18.33
CA THR A 398 1.20 -4.20 -17.87
C THR A 398 -0.25 -3.78 -18.05
N TYR A 399 -1.09 -4.77 -18.30
CA TYR A 399 -2.53 -4.60 -18.38
C TYR A 399 -3.15 -5.41 -17.26
N SER A 400 -4.20 -4.90 -16.65
CA SER A 400 -4.82 -5.58 -15.51
C SER A 400 -6.34 -5.50 -15.57
N VAL A 401 -6.97 -6.57 -15.13
CA VAL A 401 -8.41 -6.63 -14.83
C VAL A 401 -8.56 -7.06 -13.38
N ILE A 402 -9.16 -6.21 -12.56
CA ILE A 402 -9.24 -6.41 -11.11
C ILE A 402 -10.70 -6.27 -10.68
N LEU A 403 -11.20 -7.30 -10.01
CA LEU A 403 -12.49 -7.32 -9.35
C LEU A 403 -12.32 -7.01 -7.87
N ARG A 404 -13.14 -6.09 -7.35
CA ARG A 404 -13.16 -5.75 -5.92
C ARG A 404 -14.58 -5.60 -5.42
N PRO A 405 -14.80 -5.92 -4.14
CA PRO A 405 -16.06 -5.62 -3.50
C PRO A 405 -16.25 -4.11 -3.35
N ARG A 406 -17.43 -3.63 -3.67
CA ARG A 406 -17.84 -2.24 -3.50
C ARG A 406 -18.26 -2.00 -2.05
N SER A 407 -17.26 -1.86 -1.17
CA SER A 407 -17.51 -1.63 0.25
C SER A 407 -17.57 -0.14 0.57
N HIS A 408 -18.44 0.22 1.52
CA HIS A 408 -18.54 1.59 2.03
C HIS A 408 -17.52 1.91 3.11
N ARG A 409 -16.87 0.92 3.70
CA ARG A 409 -16.03 1.08 4.89
C ARG A 409 -14.56 0.80 4.63
N ALA A 410 -14.24 -0.26 3.94
CA ALA A 410 -12.87 -0.61 3.53
C ALA A 410 -12.95 -1.67 2.43
N PRO A 411 -11.99 -1.72 1.51
CA PRO A 411 -11.91 -2.83 0.57
C PRO A 411 -11.66 -4.12 1.35
N LEU A 412 -12.55 -5.10 1.21
CA LEU A 412 -12.38 -6.43 1.82
C LEU A 412 -11.31 -7.25 1.11
N GLY A 413 -10.80 -6.74 0.00
CA GLY A 413 -9.80 -7.38 -0.82
C GLY A 413 -10.05 -7.15 -2.30
N SER A 414 -9.21 -7.72 -3.13
CA SER A 414 -9.39 -7.73 -4.59
C SER A 414 -8.81 -9.01 -5.18
N ILE A 415 -9.34 -9.42 -6.33
CA ILE A 415 -8.79 -10.47 -7.16
C ILE A 415 -8.66 -9.96 -8.58
N GLY A 416 -7.55 -10.24 -9.23
CA GLY A 416 -7.32 -9.77 -10.58
C GLY A 416 -6.31 -10.59 -11.33
N VAL A 417 -6.25 -10.33 -12.63
CA VAL A 417 -5.24 -10.87 -13.53
C VAL A 417 -4.53 -9.68 -14.16
N SER A 418 -3.21 -9.74 -14.15
CA SER A 418 -2.35 -8.79 -14.85
C SER A 418 -1.50 -9.54 -15.86
N TRP A 419 -1.26 -8.96 -17.03
CA TRP A 419 -0.43 -9.55 -18.07
C TRP A 419 0.51 -8.50 -18.68
N GLY A 420 1.68 -8.95 -19.07
CA GLY A 420 2.76 -8.15 -19.63
C GLY A 420 3.76 -9.02 -20.39
N ARG A 421 4.96 -8.51 -20.57
CA ARG A 421 6.03 -9.19 -21.32
C ARG A 421 6.39 -10.56 -20.74
N GLU A 422 6.40 -10.73 -19.43
CA GLU A 422 6.77 -11.96 -18.72
C GLU A 422 5.57 -12.91 -18.50
N GLY A 423 4.42 -12.65 -19.13
CA GLY A 423 3.25 -13.52 -19.05
C GLY A 423 2.10 -12.93 -18.25
N ALA A 424 1.28 -13.82 -17.68
CA ALA A 424 0.11 -13.44 -16.90
C ALA A 424 0.25 -13.88 -15.43
N ARG A 425 -0.17 -13.02 -14.52
CA ARG A 425 -0.17 -13.28 -13.07
C ARG A 425 -1.55 -13.04 -12.47
N VAL A 426 -1.98 -13.99 -11.65
CA VAL A 426 -3.17 -13.82 -10.80
C VAL A 426 -2.72 -13.12 -9.52
N ARG A 427 -3.45 -12.09 -9.16
CA ARG A 427 -3.21 -11.32 -7.93
C ARG A 427 -4.43 -11.40 -7.04
N MET A 428 -4.20 -11.62 -5.78
CA MET A 428 -5.23 -11.55 -4.74
C MET A 428 -4.70 -10.71 -3.59
N SER A 429 -5.45 -9.67 -3.23
CA SER A 429 -5.19 -8.92 -2.00
C SER A 429 -6.36 -9.13 -1.06
N LEU A 430 -6.08 -9.31 0.20
CA LEU A 430 -7.07 -9.22 1.28
C LEU A 430 -6.85 -7.89 1.96
N GLY A 431 -7.93 -7.21 2.33
CA GLY A 431 -7.86 -5.91 2.99
C GLY A 431 -6.93 -5.96 4.19
N GLY A 432 -5.85 -5.22 4.14
CA GLY A 432 -4.90 -5.10 5.25
C GLY A 432 -5.52 -4.33 6.42
N VAL A 433 -5.08 -4.61 7.62
CA VAL A 433 -5.31 -3.75 8.78
C VAL A 433 -4.19 -2.71 8.80
N GLU A 434 -4.45 -1.56 8.17
CA GLU A 434 -3.60 -0.38 8.30
C GLU A 434 -4.05 0.51 9.47
#